data_6c942bd5ed0c077c35a121163008bee3
#
_entry.id   6c942bd5ed0c077c35a121163008bee3
#
_cell.length_a   1.000
_cell.length_b   1.000
_cell.length_c   1.000
_cell.angle_alpha   90.00
_cell.angle_beta   90.00
_cell.angle_gamma   90.00
#
_symmetry.space_group_name_H-M   'P 1'
#
loop_
_entity.id
_entity.type
_entity.pdbx_description
1 polymer ?
#
loop_
_entity_poly.entity_id
_entity_poly.type
_entity_poly.pdbx_seq_one_letter_code
_entity_poly.pdbx_strand_id
1 'polypeptide(L)'
;LQKSGSTLIFTNTRTQCELWYQTILNQLPELAGNMAMHHGSIEKKIRLWVEDSLRNNQIKVVGCTSSLDLGVDFHPVDTIIQIGGPKGVARFIQRAGRSGHQPDQKSVIHFLPTHAIELLECSALNTAVQENYVEKRKPFILCFDVLIQFLISLAISEGFYPKTVLSYIKKTHAFSLITQAEWE
;
A
#
# COMPACT_ATOMS: atom_id res chain seq x y z
N LEU A 1 15.07 16.47 0.90
CA LEU A 1 14.30 16.78 -0.31
C LEU A 1 15.15 17.55 -1.36
N GLN A 2 15.92 18.54 -0.99
CA GLN A 2 16.71 19.34 -1.95
C GLN A 2 17.81 18.55 -2.67
N LYS A 3 18.36 17.51 -2.06
CA LYS A 3 19.45 16.67 -2.62
C LYS A 3 18.95 15.41 -3.31
N SER A 4 17.67 15.07 -3.19
CA SER A 4 17.04 13.89 -3.79
C SER A 4 16.48 14.24 -5.16
N GLY A 5 16.59 13.34 -6.13
CA GLY A 5 15.93 13.47 -7.44
C GLY A 5 14.43 13.33 -7.33
N SER A 6 13.98 12.24 -6.65
CA SER A 6 12.56 11.95 -6.42
C SER A 6 12.31 11.42 -5.01
N THR A 7 11.20 11.80 -4.40
CA THR A 7 10.86 11.43 -3.02
C THR A 7 9.39 11.06 -2.89
N LEU A 8 9.08 9.91 -2.26
CA LEU A 8 7.75 9.59 -1.76
C LEU A 8 7.66 9.84 -0.26
N ILE A 9 6.59 10.52 0.17
CA ILE A 9 6.30 10.78 1.58
C ILE A 9 5.02 10.05 1.93
N PHE A 10 5.16 8.93 2.65
CA PHE A 10 4.03 8.14 3.11
C PHE A 10 3.49 8.64 4.43
N THR A 11 2.17 8.80 4.50
CA THR A 11 1.41 9.12 5.70
C THR A 11 0.31 8.07 5.93
N ASN A 12 -0.25 8.03 7.13
CA ASN A 12 -1.26 7.03 7.48
C ASN A 12 -2.69 7.46 7.12
N THR A 13 -2.94 8.76 7.02
CA THR A 13 -4.26 9.32 6.72
C THR A 13 -4.20 10.40 5.64
N ARG A 14 -5.34 10.66 4.99
CA ARG A 14 -5.48 11.75 4.02
C ARG A 14 -5.19 13.11 4.64
N THR A 15 -5.76 13.37 5.81
CA THR A 15 -5.56 14.62 6.54
C THR A 15 -4.09 14.88 6.85
N GLN A 16 -3.34 13.83 7.26
CA GLN A 16 -1.89 13.96 7.45
C GLN A 16 -1.17 14.24 6.13
N CYS A 17 -1.59 13.60 5.03
CA CYS A 17 -1.00 13.85 3.72
C CYS A 17 -1.16 15.31 3.30
N GLU A 18 -2.36 15.85 3.42
CA GLU A 18 -2.68 17.25 3.10
C GLU A 18 -1.95 18.23 4.02
N LEU A 19 -1.91 17.95 5.33
CA LEU A 19 -1.20 18.78 6.31
C LEU A 19 0.30 18.85 5.99
N TRP A 20 0.95 17.72 5.75
CA TRP A 20 2.37 17.68 5.43
C TRP A 20 2.67 18.30 4.07
N TYR A 21 1.78 18.13 3.08
CA TYR A 21 1.89 18.80 1.79
C TYR A 21 1.94 20.32 1.96
N GLN A 22 0.98 20.90 2.68
CA GLN A 22 0.94 22.34 2.97
C GLN A 22 2.15 22.80 3.79
N THR A 23 2.52 22.05 4.82
CA THR A 23 3.67 22.38 5.67
C THR A 23 4.96 22.43 4.88
N ILE A 24 5.18 21.44 3.99
CA ILE A 24 6.39 21.40 3.16
C ILE A 24 6.41 22.55 2.16
N LEU A 25 5.30 22.84 1.48
CA LEU A 25 5.23 23.99 0.55
C LEU A 25 5.43 25.34 1.24
N ASN A 26 4.96 25.49 2.47
CA ASN A 26 5.17 26.72 3.24
C ASN A 26 6.64 26.91 3.62
N GLN A 27 7.39 25.82 3.86
CA GLN A 27 8.80 25.86 4.24
C GLN A 27 9.74 25.85 3.02
N LEU A 28 9.30 25.28 1.90
CA LEU A 28 10.07 25.10 0.67
C LEU A 28 9.20 25.51 -0.54
N PRO A 29 8.94 26.84 -0.69
CA PRO A 29 8.08 27.33 -1.77
C PRO A 29 8.61 26.99 -3.19
N GLU A 30 9.89 26.74 -3.32
CA GLU A 30 10.53 26.30 -4.57
C GLU A 30 10.07 24.93 -5.06
N LEU A 31 9.40 24.13 -4.22
CA LEU A 31 8.78 22.88 -4.60
C LEU A 31 7.40 23.06 -5.26
N ALA A 32 6.87 24.29 -5.29
CA ALA A 32 5.63 24.57 -5.99
C ALA A 32 5.74 24.16 -7.49
N GLY A 33 4.77 23.37 -7.96
CA GLY A 33 4.81 22.78 -9.30
C GLY A 33 5.62 21.48 -9.42
N ASN A 34 6.48 21.15 -8.44
CA ASN A 34 7.27 19.91 -8.40
C ASN A 34 6.81 18.95 -7.30
N MET A 35 5.72 19.27 -6.61
CA MET A 35 5.15 18.45 -5.54
C MET A 35 3.68 18.18 -5.80
N ALA A 36 3.25 16.94 -5.57
CA ALA A 36 1.86 16.51 -5.71
C ALA A 36 1.40 15.64 -4.53
N MET A 37 0.10 15.36 -4.50
CA MET A 37 -0.51 14.42 -3.55
C MET A 37 -1.14 13.25 -4.29
N HIS A 38 -1.14 12.07 -3.64
CA HIS A 38 -1.79 10.86 -4.15
C HIS A 38 -2.49 10.09 -3.03
N HIS A 39 -3.82 10.17 -2.97
CA HIS A 39 -4.64 9.40 -2.03
C HIS A 39 -6.03 9.12 -2.61
N GLY A 40 -6.77 8.19 -2.00
CA GLY A 40 -8.02 7.66 -2.53
C GLY A 40 -9.15 8.67 -2.75
N SER A 41 -9.09 9.88 -2.14
CA SER A 41 -10.11 10.93 -2.35
C SER A 41 -9.78 11.90 -3.47
N ILE A 42 -8.59 11.79 -4.07
CA ILE A 42 -8.24 12.57 -5.25
C ILE A 42 -8.88 11.90 -6.48
N GLU A 43 -9.39 12.70 -7.38
CA GLU A 43 -9.98 12.25 -8.64
C GLU A 43 -9.04 11.30 -9.39
N LYS A 44 -9.58 10.23 -9.96
CA LYS A 44 -8.79 9.19 -10.66
C LYS A 44 -7.89 9.78 -11.74
N LYS A 45 -8.38 10.76 -12.51
CA LYS A 45 -7.61 11.42 -13.58
C LYS A 45 -6.36 12.11 -13.05
N ILE A 46 -6.48 12.81 -11.91
CA ILE A 46 -5.35 13.49 -11.27
C ILE A 46 -4.35 12.47 -10.72
N ARG A 47 -4.83 11.37 -10.10
CA ARG A 47 -3.96 10.31 -9.61
C ARG A 47 -3.13 9.66 -10.72
N LEU A 48 -3.76 9.34 -11.86
CA LEU A 48 -3.06 8.81 -13.03
C LEU A 48 -2.02 9.79 -13.56
N TRP A 49 -2.35 11.09 -13.58
CA TRP A 49 -1.39 12.12 -13.98
C TRP A 49 -0.18 12.17 -13.02
N VAL A 50 -0.38 12.04 -11.71
CA VAL A 50 0.71 11.98 -10.72
C VAL A 50 1.59 10.75 -10.97
N GLU A 51 0.99 9.59 -11.22
CA GLU A 51 1.70 8.35 -11.51
C GLU A 51 2.55 8.47 -12.79
N ASP A 52 1.99 9.02 -13.86
CA ASP A 52 2.72 9.28 -15.11
C ASP A 52 3.82 10.32 -14.93
N SER A 53 3.57 11.36 -14.15
CA SER A 53 4.56 12.40 -13.85
C SER A 53 5.72 11.89 -13.02
N LEU A 54 5.48 10.95 -12.09
CA LEU A 54 6.53 10.21 -11.36
C LEU A 54 7.34 9.34 -12.32
N ARG A 55 6.67 8.60 -13.22
CA ARG A 55 7.33 7.74 -14.20
C ARG A 55 8.26 8.54 -15.12
N ASN A 56 7.86 9.74 -15.48
CA ASN A 56 8.62 10.63 -16.38
C ASN A 56 9.56 11.60 -15.64
N ASN A 57 9.76 11.45 -14.34
CA ASN A 57 10.59 12.33 -13.50
C ASN A 57 10.21 13.82 -13.58
N GLN A 58 8.93 14.12 -13.81
CA GLN A 58 8.42 15.49 -13.91
C GLN A 58 8.05 16.08 -12.55
N ILE A 59 7.82 15.23 -11.55
CA ILE A 59 7.52 15.61 -10.17
C ILE A 59 8.61 15.07 -9.26
N LYS A 60 9.09 15.91 -8.34
CA LYS A 60 10.15 15.57 -7.38
C LYS A 60 9.63 14.95 -6.08
N VAL A 61 8.47 15.40 -5.61
CA VAL A 61 7.94 14.99 -4.30
C VAL A 61 6.48 14.61 -4.42
N VAL A 62 6.12 13.44 -3.91
CA VAL A 62 4.72 13.03 -3.81
C VAL A 62 4.38 12.64 -2.39
N GLY A 63 3.46 13.39 -1.77
CA GLY A 63 2.81 13.00 -0.53
C GLY A 63 1.73 11.97 -0.82
N CYS A 64 1.75 10.84 -0.13
CA CYS A 64 0.80 9.77 -0.41
C CYS A 64 0.37 8.99 0.85
N THR A 65 -0.69 8.23 0.68
CA THR A 65 -1.14 7.22 1.65
C THR A 65 -0.84 5.82 1.12
N SER A 66 -1.58 4.81 1.54
CA SER A 66 -1.46 3.43 1.01
C SER A 66 -1.76 3.30 -0.49
N SER A 67 -2.19 4.36 -1.15
CA SER A 67 -2.53 4.35 -2.58
C SER A 67 -1.34 4.09 -3.52
N LEU A 68 -0.12 4.29 -3.04
CA LEU A 68 1.13 3.96 -3.76
C LEU A 68 1.92 2.80 -3.12
N ASP A 69 1.32 2.08 -2.15
CA ASP A 69 1.96 0.91 -1.54
C ASP A 69 2.15 -0.20 -2.58
N LEU A 70 1.14 -0.45 -3.43
CA LEU A 70 1.08 -1.55 -4.39
C LEU A 70 0.40 -1.13 -5.71
N GLY A 71 0.66 -1.90 -6.77
CA GLY A 71 -0.11 -1.86 -8.02
C GLY A 71 0.18 -0.68 -8.95
N VAL A 72 1.21 0.10 -8.67
CA VAL A 72 1.62 1.21 -9.53
C VAL A 72 3.01 0.95 -10.09
N ASP A 73 3.12 1.05 -11.41
CA ASP A 73 4.38 0.89 -12.14
C ASP A 73 4.99 2.26 -12.44
N PHE A 74 5.94 2.67 -11.61
CA PHE A 74 6.77 3.86 -11.83
C PHE A 74 8.23 3.55 -11.51
N HIS A 75 9.13 4.35 -12.05
CA HIS A 75 10.55 4.20 -11.75
C HIS A 75 10.81 4.32 -10.25
N PRO A 76 11.77 3.55 -9.72
CA PRO A 76 12.14 3.66 -8.32
C PRO A 76 12.50 5.10 -7.96
N VAL A 77 12.02 5.51 -6.81
CA VAL A 77 12.36 6.82 -6.27
C VAL A 77 13.68 6.76 -5.48
N ASP A 78 14.36 7.89 -5.38
CA ASP A 78 15.64 7.94 -4.65
C ASP A 78 15.45 7.87 -3.14
N THR A 79 14.37 8.46 -2.64
CA THR A 79 14.13 8.59 -1.20
C THR A 79 12.69 8.26 -0.84
N ILE A 80 12.53 7.55 0.26
CA ILE A 80 11.23 7.32 0.88
C ILE A 80 11.25 7.87 2.30
N ILE A 81 10.22 8.63 2.64
CA ILE A 81 9.98 9.12 3.98
C ILE A 81 8.67 8.53 4.49
N GLN A 82 8.71 7.83 5.61
CA GLN A 82 7.54 7.36 6.32
C GLN A 82 7.26 8.28 7.51
N ILE A 83 6.15 8.97 7.49
CA ILE A 83 5.71 9.82 8.60
C ILE A 83 4.68 9.07 9.43
N GLY A 84 4.97 8.93 10.71
CA GLY A 84 4.19 8.10 11.63
C GLY A 84 4.42 6.61 11.48
N GLY A 85 3.99 5.82 12.47
CA GLY A 85 4.16 4.36 12.49
C GLY A 85 3.50 3.69 11.30
N PRO A 86 4.20 2.88 10.50
CA PRO A 86 3.58 2.09 9.45
C PRO A 86 2.72 1.00 10.10
N LYS A 87 1.57 0.71 9.51
CA LYS A 87 0.66 -0.31 10.05
C LYS A 87 1.17 -1.75 9.75
N GLY A 88 2.36 -2.08 10.27
CA GLY A 88 2.99 -3.40 10.16
C GLY A 88 4.30 -3.42 9.39
N VAL A 89 5.10 -4.47 9.65
CA VAL A 89 6.44 -4.69 9.07
C VAL A 89 6.35 -4.93 7.57
N ALA A 90 5.40 -5.76 7.12
CA ALA A 90 5.20 -6.05 5.70
C ALA A 90 4.98 -4.78 4.89
N ARG A 91 4.15 -3.87 5.39
CA ARG A 91 3.87 -2.59 4.71
C ARG A 91 5.10 -1.70 4.69
N PHE A 92 5.86 -1.65 5.78
CA PHE A 92 7.11 -0.90 5.83
C PHE A 92 8.10 -1.38 4.79
N ILE A 93 8.30 -2.69 4.68
CA ILE A 93 9.18 -3.32 3.68
C ILE A 93 8.67 -3.06 2.25
N GLN A 94 7.36 -3.17 2.01
CA GLN A 94 6.75 -2.87 0.71
C GLN A 94 7.00 -1.41 0.27
N ARG A 95 6.90 -0.45 1.22
CA ARG A 95 7.22 0.95 0.96
C ARG A 95 8.71 1.14 0.69
N ALA A 96 9.57 0.56 1.51
CA ALA A 96 11.01 0.59 1.31
C ALA A 96 11.40 0.07 -0.10
N GLY A 97 10.73 -0.97 -0.57
CA GLY A 97 10.91 -1.52 -1.92
C GLY A 97 10.46 -0.59 -3.07
N ARG A 98 9.98 0.61 -2.81
CA ARG A 98 9.75 1.65 -3.84
C ARG A 98 10.99 2.47 -4.13
N SER A 99 12.09 2.25 -3.42
CA SER A 99 13.42 2.82 -3.70
C SER A 99 14.44 1.72 -4.00
N GLY A 100 15.56 2.08 -4.64
CA GLY A 100 16.73 1.21 -4.76
C GLY A 100 16.59 0.02 -5.69
N HIS A 101 16.03 0.16 -6.88
CA HIS A 101 15.89 -0.94 -7.86
C HIS A 101 17.07 -1.14 -8.81
N GLN A 102 18.18 -0.41 -8.66
CA GLN A 102 19.38 -0.74 -9.42
C GLN A 102 20.10 -1.90 -8.71
N PRO A 103 20.70 -2.83 -9.49
CA PRO A 103 21.60 -3.83 -8.92
C PRO A 103 22.62 -3.10 -8.03
N ASP A 104 22.81 -3.57 -6.80
CA ASP A 104 23.71 -2.99 -5.79
C ASP A 104 23.25 -1.71 -5.07
N GLN A 105 22.09 -1.13 -5.38
CA GLN A 105 21.54 -0.05 -4.57
C GLN A 105 20.68 -0.58 -3.42
N LYS A 106 20.99 -0.11 -2.22
CA LYS A 106 20.17 -0.41 -1.02
C LYS A 106 18.92 0.47 -1.02
N SER A 107 17.77 -0.14 -0.76
CA SER A 107 16.54 0.61 -0.46
C SER A 107 16.72 1.43 0.82
N VAL A 108 16.44 2.72 0.75
CA VAL A 108 16.55 3.62 1.91
C VAL A 108 15.18 4.21 2.21
N ILE A 109 14.72 4.00 3.45
CA ILE A 109 13.51 4.60 3.98
C ILE A 109 13.83 5.35 5.27
N HIS A 110 13.43 6.61 5.33
CA HIS A 110 13.54 7.43 6.53
C HIS A 110 12.23 7.36 7.30
N PHE A 111 12.29 6.89 8.53
CA PHE A 111 11.15 6.91 9.43
C PHE A 111 11.16 8.20 10.28
N LEU A 112 10.07 8.95 10.20
CA LEU A 112 9.87 10.17 10.97
C LEU A 112 8.76 9.95 12.01
N PRO A 113 9.10 9.70 13.29
CA PRO A 113 8.10 9.52 14.34
C PRO A 113 7.40 10.84 14.64
N THR A 114 6.10 10.81 14.90
CA THR A 114 5.28 11.98 15.24
C THR A 114 4.98 12.06 16.74
N HIS A 115 5.22 10.99 17.50
CA HIS A 115 5.09 10.94 18.95
C HIS A 115 6.02 9.88 19.57
N ALA A 116 6.20 9.92 20.89
CA ALA A 116 7.20 9.13 21.61
C ALA A 116 7.05 7.60 21.44
N ILE A 117 5.82 7.07 21.37
CA ILE A 117 5.59 5.63 21.21
C ILE A 117 6.11 5.13 19.85
N GLU A 118 6.06 5.95 18.81
CA GLU A 118 6.57 5.58 17.48
C GLU A 118 8.10 5.43 17.45
N LEU A 119 8.83 5.94 18.43
CA LEU A 119 10.25 5.64 18.60
C LEU A 119 10.48 4.17 18.97
N LEU A 120 9.61 3.60 19.80
CA LEU A 120 9.65 2.17 20.13
C LEU A 120 9.27 1.33 18.92
N GLU A 121 8.24 1.76 18.17
CA GLU A 121 7.86 1.12 16.91
C GLU A 121 9.01 1.14 15.90
N CYS A 122 9.72 2.25 15.77
CA CYS A 122 10.89 2.35 14.90
C CYS A 122 11.99 1.35 15.29
N SER A 123 12.27 1.21 16.59
CA SER A 123 13.24 0.24 17.09
C SER A 123 12.77 -1.20 16.80
N ALA A 124 11.51 -1.51 17.06
CA ALA A 124 10.93 -2.82 16.78
C ALA A 124 10.94 -3.17 15.28
N LEU A 125 10.62 -2.20 14.41
CA LEU A 125 10.71 -2.36 12.96
C LEU A 125 12.14 -2.68 12.51
N ASN A 126 13.13 -1.95 13.04
CA ASN A 126 14.54 -2.20 12.70
C ASN A 126 14.96 -3.62 13.08
N THR A 127 14.61 -4.07 14.30
CA THR A 127 14.85 -5.45 14.74
C THR A 127 14.16 -6.46 13.83
N ALA A 128 12.87 -6.26 13.52
CA ALA A 128 12.10 -7.16 12.66
C ALA A 128 12.71 -7.28 11.25
N VAL A 129 13.18 -6.15 10.67
CA VAL A 129 13.85 -6.16 9.37
C VAL A 129 15.18 -6.93 9.42
N GLN A 130 15.99 -6.74 10.48
CA GLN A 130 17.25 -7.46 10.66
C GLN A 130 17.04 -8.96 10.83
N GLU A 131 15.97 -9.36 11.51
CA GLU A 131 15.60 -10.76 11.75
C GLU A 131 14.82 -11.39 10.58
N ASN A 132 14.57 -10.64 9.50
CA ASN A 132 13.70 -11.05 8.38
C ASN A 132 12.30 -11.48 8.86
N TYR A 133 11.82 -10.87 9.93
CA TYR A 133 10.49 -11.14 10.47
C TYR A 133 9.44 -10.35 9.72
N VAL A 134 8.41 -11.04 9.26
CA VAL A 134 7.20 -10.44 8.68
C VAL A 134 5.99 -11.07 9.35
N GLU A 135 5.03 -10.26 9.75
CA GLU A 135 3.81 -10.74 10.39
C GLU A 135 3.05 -11.72 9.49
N LYS A 136 2.77 -12.90 10.03
CA LYS A 136 1.98 -13.93 9.36
C LYS A 136 0.49 -13.63 9.53
N ARG A 137 -0.23 -13.55 8.44
CA ARG A 137 -1.70 -13.51 8.45
C ARG A 137 -2.23 -14.91 8.21
N LYS A 138 -3.11 -15.38 9.12
CA LYS A 138 -3.87 -16.59 8.87
C LYS A 138 -4.91 -16.28 7.79
N PRO A 139 -4.99 -17.07 6.72
CA PRO A 139 -6.06 -16.93 5.74
C PRO A 139 -7.43 -17.08 6.40
N PHE A 140 -8.38 -16.25 6.01
CA PHE A 140 -9.76 -16.43 6.45
C PHE A 140 -10.35 -17.72 5.86
N ILE A 141 -11.16 -18.38 6.65
CA ILE A 141 -11.93 -19.54 6.21
C ILE A 141 -13.43 -19.25 6.34
N LEU A 142 -14.25 -19.91 5.53
CA LEU A 142 -15.72 -19.80 5.54
C LEU A 142 -16.22 -18.34 5.42
N CYS A 143 -15.61 -17.57 4.50
CA CYS A 143 -16.04 -16.20 4.19
C CYS A 143 -17.32 -16.27 3.33
N PHE A 144 -18.48 -16.45 3.95
CA PHE A 144 -19.76 -16.63 3.25
C PHE A 144 -20.19 -15.41 2.45
N ASP A 145 -19.82 -14.20 2.88
CA ASP A 145 -20.05 -12.96 2.15
C ASP A 145 -19.39 -13.00 0.74
N VAL A 146 -18.14 -13.46 0.68
CA VAL A 146 -17.41 -13.65 -0.58
C VAL A 146 -18.02 -14.77 -1.40
N LEU A 147 -18.42 -15.88 -0.76
CA LEU A 147 -19.08 -17.00 -1.43
C LEU A 147 -20.41 -16.57 -2.07
N ILE A 148 -21.23 -15.83 -1.35
CA ILE A 148 -22.51 -15.31 -1.85
C ILE A 148 -22.27 -14.39 -3.06
N GLN A 149 -21.33 -13.47 -3.00
CA GLN A 149 -20.99 -12.62 -4.14
C GLN A 149 -20.55 -13.44 -5.37
N PHE A 150 -19.73 -14.46 -5.15
CA PHE A 150 -19.29 -15.37 -6.21
C PHE A 150 -20.49 -16.13 -6.83
N LEU A 151 -21.37 -16.69 -6.01
CA LEU A 151 -22.56 -17.41 -6.49
C LEU A 151 -23.54 -16.51 -7.23
N ILE A 152 -23.76 -15.28 -6.76
CA ILE A 152 -24.56 -14.28 -7.47
C ILE A 152 -23.95 -13.97 -8.83
N SER A 153 -22.62 -13.77 -8.89
CA SER A 153 -21.92 -13.51 -10.15
C SER A 153 -22.08 -14.66 -11.15
N LEU A 154 -22.02 -15.90 -10.70
CA LEU A 154 -22.30 -17.07 -11.55
C LEU A 154 -23.77 -17.13 -12.00
N ALA A 155 -24.71 -16.82 -11.10
CA ALA A 155 -26.12 -16.88 -11.40
C ALA A 155 -26.57 -15.86 -12.46
N ILE A 156 -26.02 -14.65 -12.41
CA ILE A 156 -26.34 -13.58 -13.39
C ILE A 156 -25.56 -13.72 -14.72
N SER A 157 -24.57 -14.60 -14.77
CA SER A 157 -23.81 -14.93 -15.98
C SER A 157 -24.53 -16.04 -16.77
N GLU A 158 -23.98 -17.24 -16.81
CA GLU A 158 -24.53 -18.39 -17.53
C GLU A 158 -25.30 -19.36 -16.60
N GLY A 159 -25.40 -19.04 -15.33
CA GLY A 159 -25.91 -19.92 -14.30
C GLY A 159 -24.87 -20.96 -13.86
N PHE A 160 -25.23 -21.81 -12.91
CA PHE A 160 -24.33 -22.85 -12.43
C PHE A 160 -25.09 -24.07 -11.86
N TYR A 161 -24.40 -25.20 -11.84
CA TYR A 161 -24.88 -26.38 -11.15
C TYR A 161 -24.34 -26.42 -9.71
N PRO A 162 -25.22 -26.37 -8.68
CA PRO A 162 -24.78 -26.27 -7.28
C PRO A 162 -23.80 -27.37 -6.87
N LYS A 163 -24.04 -28.61 -7.27
CA LYS A 163 -23.14 -29.75 -6.96
C LYS A 163 -21.74 -29.58 -7.53
N THR A 164 -21.66 -29.05 -8.75
CA THR A 164 -20.37 -28.79 -9.43
C THR A 164 -19.62 -27.71 -8.72
N VAL A 165 -20.28 -26.58 -8.43
CA VAL A 165 -19.63 -25.45 -7.71
C VAL A 165 -19.19 -25.88 -6.33
N LEU A 166 -20.01 -26.61 -5.56
CA LEU A 166 -19.63 -27.14 -4.25
C LEU A 166 -18.35 -27.99 -4.34
N SER A 167 -18.24 -28.84 -5.38
CA SER A 167 -17.05 -29.66 -5.57
C SER A 167 -15.77 -28.85 -5.83
N TYR A 168 -15.91 -27.69 -6.48
CA TYR A 168 -14.79 -26.77 -6.73
C TYR A 168 -14.40 -26.00 -5.49
N ILE A 169 -15.36 -25.39 -4.79
CA ILE A 169 -15.04 -24.56 -3.61
C ILE A 169 -14.46 -25.40 -2.47
N LYS A 170 -14.88 -26.66 -2.31
CA LYS A 170 -14.27 -27.59 -1.33
C LYS A 170 -12.78 -27.88 -1.58
N LYS A 171 -12.28 -27.66 -2.79
CA LYS A 171 -10.85 -27.78 -3.10
C LYS A 171 -10.05 -26.53 -2.68
N THR A 172 -10.72 -25.44 -2.33
CA THR A 172 -10.05 -24.22 -1.88
C THR A 172 -9.78 -24.28 -0.38
N HIS A 173 -8.71 -23.63 0.07
CA HIS A 173 -8.42 -23.53 1.51
C HIS A 173 -9.58 -22.86 2.28
N ALA A 174 -10.19 -21.83 1.70
CA ALA A 174 -11.23 -21.04 2.34
C ALA A 174 -12.50 -21.84 2.65
N PHE A 175 -12.85 -22.83 1.82
CA PHE A 175 -14.11 -23.59 1.95
C PHE A 175 -13.91 -25.10 2.04
N SER A 176 -12.70 -25.57 2.30
CA SER A 176 -12.42 -27.02 2.47
C SER A 176 -13.24 -27.66 3.59
N LEU A 177 -13.62 -26.88 4.60
CA LEU A 177 -14.36 -27.33 5.77
C LEU A 177 -15.88 -27.06 5.68
N ILE A 178 -16.38 -26.52 4.56
CA ILE A 178 -17.82 -26.23 4.42
C ILE A 178 -18.65 -27.50 4.56
N THR A 179 -19.64 -27.44 5.42
CA THR A 179 -20.59 -28.54 5.65
C THR A 179 -21.72 -28.49 4.62
N GLN A 180 -22.49 -29.59 4.52
CA GLN A 180 -23.66 -29.63 3.66
C GLN A 180 -24.75 -28.66 4.11
N ALA A 181 -24.96 -28.54 5.42
CA ALA A 181 -25.95 -27.62 5.99
C ALA A 181 -25.60 -26.14 5.79
N GLU A 182 -24.32 -25.79 5.73
CA GLU A 182 -23.86 -24.42 5.43
C GLU A 182 -23.93 -24.08 3.95
N TRP A 183 -23.97 -25.10 3.08
CA TRP A 183 -24.13 -24.91 1.65
C TRP A 183 -25.60 -24.73 1.22
N GLU A 184 -26.56 -25.37 1.92
CA GLU A 184 -28.01 -25.30 1.66
C GLU A 184 -28.64 -24.01 2.20
#